data_631b3a1258201bbe9a6a2f0f4cc30351
#
_entry.id   631b3a1258201bbe9a6a2f0f4cc30351
#
_cell.length_a   1.000
_cell.length_b   1.000
_cell.length_c   1.000
_cell.angle_alpha   90.00
_cell.angle_beta   90.00
_cell.angle_gamma   90.00
#
_symmetry.space_group_name_H-M   'P 1'
#
loop_
_entity.id
_entity.type
_entity.pdbx_description
1 polymer ?
#
loop_
_entity_poly.entity_id
_entity_poly.type
_entity_poly.pdbx_seq_one_letter_code
_entity_poly.pdbx_strand_id
1 'polypeptide(L)'
;MWWQKLPKISGPDVSQGSLPGIRSVEPSRKFYACVSGKTLNSHNGFIDRLKKRIHLQEVDSVEESDFILGFCPIVSRAGTDIEAAVKKIQNVSDTKPTVLVVLHHTFDTECVVLNSSKAVHRKNMIAVDCLFHEDQGLLQCGKNNESLNKTSEYIKSKVKALQNKGKKEGEGVGSGECDRFFFCYSQVD
;
A
#
# COMPACT_ATOMS: atom_id res chain seq x y z
N MET A 1 23.50 -74.47 31.70
CA MET A 1 23.96 -73.14 31.18
C MET A 1 23.00 -72.76 30.08
N TRP A 2 22.02 -71.91 30.39
CA TRP A 2 21.02 -71.43 29.45
C TRP A 2 21.23 -69.94 29.28
N TRP A 3 21.77 -69.51 28.13
CA TRP A 3 21.80 -68.10 27.74
C TRP A 3 20.63 -67.84 26.85
N GLN A 4 19.57 -67.21 27.35
CA GLN A 4 18.44 -66.76 26.59
C GLN A 4 18.87 -65.50 25.78
N LYS A 5 18.66 -65.58 24.46
CA LYS A 5 18.81 -64.43 23.57
C LYS A 5 17.66 -63.45 23.80
N LEU A 6 17.99 -62.21 24.22
CA LEU A 6 17.03 -61.13 24.29
C LEU A 6 16.73 -60.61 22.87
N PRO A 7 15.48 -60.37 22.54
CA PRO A 7 15.13 -59.77 21.25
C PRO A 7 15.60 -58.33 21.19
N LYS A 8 16.17 -57.91 20.04
CA LYS A 8 16.52 -56.52 19.72
C LYS A 8 15.20 -55.74 19.59
N ILE A 9 14.99 -54.76 20.47
CA ILE A 9 13.94 -53.75 20.34
C ILE A 9 14.43 -52.77 19.29
N SER A 10 13.81 -52.81 18.11
CA SER A 10 13.93 -51.77 17.11
C SER A 10 13.24 -50.51 17.65
N GLY A 11 13.99 -49.42 17.85
CA GLY A 11 13.47 -48.11 18.23
C GLY A 11 12.54 -47.54 17.15
N PRO A 12 11.59 -46.67 17.54
CA PRO A 12 10.69 -46.06 16.58
C PRO A 12 11.46 -45.18 15.60
N ASP A 13 11.16 -45.38 14.34
CA ASP A 13 11.60 -44.54 13.22
C ASP A 13 11.09 -43.11 13.47
N VAL A 14 12.03 -42.18 13.78
CA VAL A 14 11.73 -40.77 13.90
C VAL A 14 11.65 -40.22 12.48
N SER A 15 10.48 -40.41 11.86
CA SER A 15 10.12 -39.67 10.67
C SER A 15 10.17 -38.19 11.00
N GLN A 16 11.12 -37.50 10.41
CA GLN A 16 11.26 -36.04 10.43
C GLN A 16 9.95 -35.41 9.93
N GLY A 17 9.06 -35.07 10.84
CA GLY A 17 7.93 -34.19 10.59
C GLY A 17 8.49 -32.83 10.19
N SER A 18 8.38 -32.48 8.92
CA SER A 18 8.63 -31.14 8.43
C SER A 18 7.77 -30.18 9.25
N LEU A 19 8.40 -29.31 10.00
CA LEU A 19 7.74 -28.21 10.70
C LEU A 19 6.89 -27.43 9.67
N PRO A 20 5.61 -27.12 9.96
CA PRO A 20 4.81 -26.31 9.08
C PRO A 20 5.54 -24.97 8.91
N GLY A 21 5.87 -24.66 7.64
CA GLY A 21 6.62 -23.46 7.30
C GLY A 21 5.98 -22.23 7.95
N ILE A 22 6.77 -21.48 8.68
CA ILE A 22 6.43 -20.18 9.22
C ILE A 22 6.05 -19.34 8.01
N ARG A 23 4.74 -19.16 7.77
CA ARG A 23 4.28 -18.19 6.78
C ARG A 23 4.81 -16.85 7.25
N SER A 24 5.76 -16.29 6.51
CA SER A 24 6.22 -14.92 6.73
C SER A 24 5.00 -14.01 6.73
N VAL A 25 4.64 -13.48 7.89
CA VAL A 25 3.57 -12.51 8.00
C VAL A 25 4.05 -11.28 7.23
N GLU A 26 3.46 -11.03 6.06
CA GLU A 26 3.75 -9.81 5.30
C GLU A 26 3.45 -8.60 6.20
N PRO A 27 4.38 -7.63 6.31
CA PRO A 27 4.18 -6.48 7.18
C PRO A 27 2.95 -5.70 6.73
N SER A 28 2.14 -5.27 7.70
CA SER A 28 0.98 -4.41 7.44
C SER A 28 1.45 -3.08 6.86
N ARG A 29 0.79 -2.61 5.79
CA ARG A 29 1.09 -1.33 5.14
C ARG A 29 0.14 -0.28 5.66
N LYS A 30 0.68 0.84 6.11
CA LYS A 30 -0.08 1.95 6.67
C LYS A 30 -0.55 2.89 5.56
N PHE A 31 -1.83 3.28 5.59
CA PHE A 31 -2.36 4.25 4.64
C PHE A 31 -3.13 5.36 5.34
N TYR A 32 -3.08 6.54 4.74
CA TYR A 32 -3.91 7.68 5.11
C TYR A 32 -5.04 7.84 4.09
N ALA A 33 -6.29 7.91 4.56
CA ALA A 33 -7.46 8.10 3.71
C ALA A 33 -7.75 9.59 3.50
N CYS A 34 -7.73 10.04 2.23
CA CYS A 34 -8.05 11.42 1.87
C CYS A 34 -9.33 11.47 1.03
N VAL A 35 -10.45 11.83 1.63
CA VAL A 35 -11.75 11.87 0.94
C VAL A 35 -12.04 13.28 0.45
N SER A 36 -12.31 13.45 -0.85
CA SER A 36 -12.67 14.71 -1.48
C SER A 36 -14.16 14.68 -1.88
N GLY A 37 -15.03 15.28 -1.09
CA GLY A 37 -16.47 15.32 -1.34
C GLY A 37 -17.26 14.19 -0.67
N LYS A 38 -18.54 14.08 -1.02
CA LYS A 38 -19.47 13.09 -0.42
C LYS A 38 -19.40 11.77 -1.19
N THR A 39 -18.82 10.75 -0.60
CA THR A 39 -18.68 9.41 -1.21
C THR A 39 -19.80 8.44 -0.83
N LEU A 40 -20.76 8.86 -0.02
CA LEU A 40 -21.89 8.04 0.45
C LEU A 40 -21.42 6.67 1.00
N ASN A 41 -20.33 6.65 1.77
CA ASN A 41 -19.66 5.46 2.32
C ASN A 41 -19.05 4.49 1.30
N SER A 42 -19.11 4.76 0.00
CA SER A 42 -18.55 3.86 -1.02
C SER A 42 -17.02 3.71 -0.91
N HIS A 43 -16.32 4.70 -0.35
CA HIS A 43 -14.90 4.61 -0.03
C HIS A 43 -14.60 3.50 1.00
N ASN A 44 -15.44 3.32 2.03
CA ASN A 44 -15.29 2.22 2.99
C ASN A 44 -15.43 0.86 2.30
N GLY A 45 -16.40 0.71 1.39
CA GLY A 45 -16.54 -0.51 0.60
C GLY A 45 -15.32 -0.84 -0.25
N PHE A 46 -14.62 0.17 -0.78
CA PHE A 46 -13.35 -0.02 -1.49
C PHE A 46 -12.23 -0.45 -0.54
N ILE A 47 -12.08 0.23 0.60
CA ILE A 47 -11.08 -0.08 1.63
C ILE A 47 -11.26 -1.51 2.14
N ASP A 48 -12.48 -1.93 2.47
CA ASP A 48 -12.77 -3.26 2.98
C ASP A 48 -12.42 -4.37 1.97
N ARG A 49 -12.74 -4.14 0.69
CA ARG A 49 -12.36 -5.08 -0.38
C ARG A 49 -10.86 -5.11 -0.62
N LEU A 50 -10.17 -3.97 -0.48
CA LEU A 50 -8.72 -3.88 -0.61
C LEU A 50 -8.02 -4.56 0.58
N LYS A 51 -8.50 -4.39 1.81
CA LYS A 51 -8.00 -5.06 3.02
C LYS A 51 -8.09 -6.59 2.92
N LYS A 52 -9.04 -7.14 2.17
CA LYS A 52 -9.13 -8.59 1.88
C LYS A 52 -8.03 -9.10 0.94
N ARG A 53 -7.36 -8.22 0.19
CA ARG A 53 -6.31 -8.57 -0.79
C ARG A 53 -4.90 -8.33 -0.29
N ILE A 54 -4.73 -7.35 0.57
CA ILE A 54 -3.44 -6.97 1.16
C ILE A 54 -3.64 -6.52 2.61
N HIS A 55 -2.64 -6.80 3.45
CA HIS A 55 -2.67 -6.35 4.84
C HIS A 55 -2.48 -4.83 4.92
N LEU A 56 -3.54 -4.13 5.32
CA LEU A 56 -3.58 -2.67 5.42
C LEU A 56 -4.00 -2.23 6.81
N GLN A 57 -3.37 -1.17 7.29
CA GLN A 57 -3.73 -0.46 8.51
C GLN A 57 -3.99 1.00 8.15
N GLU A 58 -5.15 1.51 8.52
CA GLU A 58 -5.48 2.91 8.41
C GLU A 58 -4.85 3.70 9.55
N VAL A 59 -4.32 4.88 9.24
CA VAL A 59 -3.72 5.79 10.21
C VAL A 59 -4.32 7.19 10.04
N ASP A 60 -4.37 7.93 11.15
CA ASP A 60 -4.98 9.27 11.19
C ASP A 60 -3.99 10.36 10.76
N SER A 61 -2.69 10.06 10.75
CA SER A 61 -1.63 10.98 10.35
C SER A 61 -1.00 10.57 9.02
N VAL A 62 -0.83 11.55 8.13
CA VAL A 62 -0.15 11.32 6.85
C VAL A 62 1.31 10.97 7.05
N GLU A 63 1.96 11.51 8.08
CA GLU A 63 3.37 11.26 8.42
C GLU A 63 3.63 9.79 8.69
N GLU A 64 2.72 9.13 9.42
CA GLU A 64 2.80 7.70 9.77
C GLU A 64 2.45 6.75 8.62
N SER A 65 1.85 7.27 7.55
CA SER A 65 1.41 6.44 6.44
C SER A 65 2.53 6.12 5.46
N ASP A 66 2.47 4.94 4.84
CA ASP A 66 3.35 4.54 3.74
C ASP A 66 2.87 5.11 2.39
N PHE A 67 1.56 5.31 2.26
CA PHE A 67 0.92 5.85 1.05
C PHE A 67 -0.42 6.52 1.37
N ILE A 68 -0.93 7.29 0.39
CA ILE A 68 -2.24 7.96 0.47
C ILE A 68 -3.24 7.22 -0.41
N LEU A 69 -4.42 6.98 0.14
CA LEU A 69 -5.59 6.49 -0.60
C LEU A 69 -6.60 7.63 -0.72
N GLY A 70 -6.61 8.28 -1.90
CA GLY A 70 -7.50 9.40 -2.19
C GLY A 70 -8.82 8.92 -2.80
N PHE A 71 -9.93 9.57 -2.45
CA PHE A 71 -11.25 9.28 -3.01
C PHE A 71 -11.87 10.54 -3.59
N CYS A 72 -12.26 10.47 -4.86
CA CYS A 72 -12.86 11.56 -5.62
C CYS A 72 -14.21 11.11 -6.23
N PRO A 73 -15.36 11.43 -5.62
CA PRO A 73 -16.63 11.24 -6.29
C PRO A 73 -16.77 12.26 -7.42
N ILE A 74 -17.25 11.80 -8.58
CA ILE A 74 -17.60 12.70 -9.69
C ILE A 74 -19.02 13.20 -9.47
N VAL A 75 -19.14 14.52 -9.32
CA VAL A 75 -20.41 15.20 -9.02
C VAL A 75 -20.76 16.21 -10.11
N SER A 76 -19.78 16.94 -10.62
CA SER A 76 -20.00 18.00 -11.61
C SER A 76 -19.37 17.67 -12.96
N ARG A 77 -18.08 17.88 -13.08
CA ARG A 77 -17.26 17.56 -14.26
C ARG A 77 -16.04 16.78 -13.83
N ALA A 78 -15.84 15.61 -14.44
CA ALA A 78 -14.75 14.71 -14.05
C ALA A 78 -13.38 15.40 -13.96
N GLY A 79 -13.03 16.24 -14.96
CA GLY A 79 -11.77 16.98 -14.93
C GLY A 79 -11.63 17.90 -13.72
N THR A 80 -12.64 18.73 -13.46
CA THR A 80 -12.64 19.68 -12.33
C THR A 80 -12.60 18.98 -10.97
N ASP A 81 -13.42 17.92 -10.83
CA ASP A 81 -13.49 17.17 -9.56
C ASP A 81 -12.17 16.44 -9.28
N ILE A 82 -11.55 15.86 -10.32
CA ILE A 82 -10.24 15.20 -10.22
C ILE A 82 -9.14 16.22 -9.88
N GLU A 83 -9.09 17.36 -10.56
CA GLU A 83 -8.10 18.41 -10.29
C GLU A 83 -8.20 18.92 -8.84
N ALA A 84 -9.43 19.14 -8.34
CA ALA A 84 -9.66 19.55 -6.95
C ALA A 84 -9.18 18.48 -5.96
N ALA A 85 -9.44 17.21 -6.24
CA ALA A 85 -8.98 16.10 -5.41
C ALA A 85 -7.46 15.98 -5.42
N VAL A 86 -6.83 16.07 -6.59
CA VAL A 86 -5.35 16.06 -6.73
C VAL A 86 -4.72 17.19 -5.94
N LYS A 87 -5.25 18.42 -6.07
CA LYS A 87 -4.76 19.58 -5.32
C LYS A 87 -4.90 19.39 -3.80
N LYS A 88 -6.03 18.85 -3.34
CA LYS A 88 -6.23 18.51 -1.93
C LYS A 88 -5.17 17.53 -1.42
N ILE A 89 -4.90 16.47 -2.18
CA ILE A 89 -3.90 15.47 -1.83
C ILE A 89 -2.48 16.07 -1.83
N GLN A 90 -2.16 16.96 -2.78
CA GLN A 90 -0.87 17.64 -2.84
C GLN A 90 -0.64 18.52 -1.61
N ASN A 91 -1.68 19.18 -1.10
CA ASN A 91 -1.59 19.95 0.14
C ASN A 91 -1.31 19.08 1.37
N VAL A 92 -1.72 17.80 1.34
CA VAL A 92 -1.47 16.83 2.41
C VAL A 92 -0.05 16.27 2.30
N SER A 93 0.37 15.82 1.12
CA SER A 93 1.74 15.37 0.85
C SER A 93 2.03 15.35 -0.65
N ASP A 94 3.17 15.92 -1.03
CA ASP A 94 3.61 15.95 -2.42
C ASP A 94 4.50 14.76 -2.81
N THR A 95 5.06 14.06 -1.87
CA THR A 95 6.07 13.01 -2.10
C THR A 95 5.56 11.59 -1.93
N LYS A 96 4.54 11.38 -1.10
CA LYS A 96 4.04 10.01 -0.81
C LYS A 96 3.39 9.36 -2.03
N PRO A 97 3.61 8.04 -2.21
CA PRO A 97 2.86 7.27 -3.21
C PRO A 97 1.36 7.43 -2.98
N THR A 98 0.61 7.63 -4.05
CA THR A 98 -0.82 7.92 -3.95
C THR A 98 -1.62 7.08 -4.93
N VAL A 99 -2.75 6.57 -4.49
CA VAL A 99 -3.79 6.00 -5.35
C VAL A 99 -5.03 6.89 -5.25
N LEU A 100 -5.45 7.45 -6.37
CA LEU A 100 -6.69 8.21 -6.48
C LEU A 100 -7.79 7.29 -7.01
N VAL A 101 -8.79 6.99 -6.18
CA VAL A 101 -9.98 6.23 -6.55
C VAL A 101 -11.05 7.22 -6.99
N VAL A 102 -11.35 7.24 -8.28
CA VAL A 102 -12.39 8.07 -8.87
C VAL A 102 -13.69 7.28 -8.86
N LEU A 103 -14.71 7.82 -8.19
CA LEU A 103 -15.98 7.15 -7.95
C LEU A 103 -17.03 7.73 -8.89
N HIS A 104 -17.54 6.91 -9.81
CA HIS A 104 -18.58 7.26 -10.77
C HIS A 104 -19.93 6.72 -10.29
N HIS A 105 -20.89 7.62 -10.09
CA HIS A 105 -22.23 7.28 -9.65
C HIS A 105 -23.05 6.66 -10.80
N THR A 106 -23.46 5.42 -10.66
CA THR A 106 -24.30 4.68 -11.61
C THR A 106 -24.89 3.43 -10.96
N PHE A 107 -26.04 2.98 -11.43
CA PHE A 107 -26.61 1.67 -11.10
C PHE A 107 -26.19 0.57 -12.08
N ASP A 108 -25.63 0.95 -13.25
CA ASP A 108 -25.21 0.03 -14.31
C ASP A 108 -23.79 -0.49 -14.06
N THR A 109 -23.66 -1.79 -13.83
CA THR A 109 -22.38 -2.46 -13.60
C THR A 109 -21.47 -2.54 -14.83
N GLU A 110 -22.05 -2.38 -16.02
CA GLU A 110 -21.34 -2.39 -17.32
C GLU A 110 -21.08 -0.99 -17.86
N CYS A 111 -21.38 0.04 -17.07
CA CYS A 111 -21.21 1.43 -17.48
C CYS A 111 -19.76 1.73 -17.92
N VAL A 112 -19.62 2.31 -19.10
CA VAL A 112 -18.34 2.76 -19.64
C VAL A 112 -18.07 4.18 -19.17
N VAL A 113 -17.02 4.36 -18.38
CA VAL A 113 -16.57 5.68 -17.90
C VAL A 113 -15.23 6.05 -18.51
N LEU A 114 -14.96 7.35 -18.56
CA LEU A 114 -13.68 7.86 -19.05
C LEU A 114 -12.53 7.37 -18.14
N ASN A 115 -11.39 7.09 -18.75
CA ASN A 115 -10.20 6.67 -18.02
C ASN A 115 -9.55 7.88 -17.33
N SER A 116 -9.71 7.97 -16.02
CA SER A 116 -9.19 9.07 -15.20
C SER A 116 -7.66 9.05 -15.03
N SER A 117 -6.99 7.98 -15.42
CA SER A 117 -5.51 7.91 -15.35
C SER A 117 -4.84 8.95 -16.23
N LYS A 118 -5.51 9.39 -17.32
CA LYS A 118 -5.03 10.43 -18.23
C LYS A 118 -5.06 11.84 -17.62
N ALA A 119 -5.86 12.06 -16.58
CA ALA A 119 -5.96 13.34 -15.89
C ALA A 119 -4.93 13.52 -14.76
N VAL A 120 -4.17 12.46 -14.44
CA VAL A 120 -3.18 12.47 -13.36
C VAL A 120 -1.77 12.41 -13.95
N HIS A 121 -1.03 13.52 -13.84
CA HIS A 121 0.31 13.66 -14.41
C HIS A 121 1.45 13.53 -13.39
N ARG A 122 1.15 13.03 -12.19
CA ARG A 122 2.10 12.94 -11.09
C ARG A 122 2.82 11.58 -11.07
N LYS A 123 4.17 11.58 -10.96
CA LYS A 123 5.01 10.36 -11.00
C LYS A 123 4.68 9.32 -9.91
N ASN A 124 4.23 9.77 -8.73
CA ASN A 124 3.94 8.92 -7.59
C ASN A 124 2.44 8.73 -7.36
N MET A 125 1.62 8.98 -8.38
CA MET A 125 0.16 8.83 -8.27
C MET A 125 -0.37 8.00 -9.44
N ILE A 126 -1.29 7.12 -9.14
CA ILE A 126 -2.16 6.48 -10.14
C ILE A 126 -3.60 6.84 -9.88
N ALA A 127 -4.43 6.85 -10.91
CA ALA A 127 -5.87 6.92 -10.78
C ALA A 127 -6.51 5.60 -11.24
N VAL A 128 -7.56 5.20 -10.53
CA VAL A 128 -8.41 4.04 -10.86
C VAL A 128 -9.86 4.45 -10.80
N ASP A 129 -10.66 3.93 -11.73
CA ASP A 129 -12.08 4.26 -11.86
C ASP A 129 -12.94 3.18 -11.23
N CYS A 130 -13.89 3.57 -10.39
CA CYS A 130 -14.83 2.68 -9.73
C CYS A 130 -16.27 3.14 -9.90
N LEU A 131 -17.19 2.18 -9.98
CA LEU A 131 -18.61 2.39 -10.07
C LEU A 131 -19.27 2.19 -8.71
N PHE A 132 -20.15 3.11 -8.33
CA PHE A 132 -20.90 3.03 -7.08
C PHE A 132 -22.34 3.54 -7.24
N HIS A 133 -23.21 3.11 -6.35
CA HIS A 133 -24.58 3.61 -6.22
C HIS A 133 -24.87 3.93 -4.75
N GLU A 134 -25.71 4.93 -4.49
CA GLU A 134 -26.01 5.38 -3.11
C GLU A 134 -26.56 4.28 -2.21
N ASP A 135 -27.46 3.45 -2.74
CA ASP A 135 -28.11 2.37 -1.97
C ASP A 135 -27.27 1.08 -1.89
N GLN A 136 -26.38 0.85 -2.87
CA GLN A 136 -25.61 -0.39 -2.98
C GLN A 136 -24.13 -0.22 -2.54
N GLY A 137 -23.68 1.03 -2.39
CA GLY A 137 -22.29 1.34 -2.18
C GLY A 137 -21.43 1.00 -3.40
N LEU A 138 -20.22 0.50 -3.19
CA LEU A 138 -19.34 0.09 -4.29
C LEU A 138 -19.91 -1.13 -5.03
N LEU A 139 -20.20 -0.99 -6.33
CA LEU A 139 -20.83 -2.04 -7.13
C LEU A 139 -19.96 -3.30 -7.24
N GLN A 140 -20.60 -4.45 -7.47
CA GLN A 140 -19.93 -5.72 -7.75
C GLN A 140 -19.79 -5.90 -9.26
N CYS A 141 -18.68 -5.44 -9.85
CA CYS A 141 -18.46 -5.48 -11.29
C CYS A 141 -16.98 -5.72 -11.65
N GLY A 142 -16.75 -6.07 -12.92
CA GLY A 142 -15.40 -6.32 -13.44
C GLY A 142 -14.47 -5.12 -13.31
N LYS A 143 -14.99 -3.91 -13.60
CA LYS A 143 -14.24 -2.64 -13.49
C LYS A 143 -13.73 -2.40 -12.07
N ASN A 144 -14.56 -2.57 -11.05
CA ASN A 144 -14.14 -2.38 -9.66
C ASN A 144 -13.13 -3.44 -9.22
N ASN A 145 -13.25 -4.67 -9.70
CA ASN A 145 -12.27 -5.72 -9.43
C ASN A 145 -10.92 -5.42 -10.08
N GLU A 146 -10.92 -4.92 -11.31
CA GLU A 146 -9.70 -4.48 -12.01
C GLU A 146 -9.02 -3.32 -11.26
N SER A 147 -9.80 -2.32 -10.84
CA SER A 147 -9.30 -1.17 -10.06
C SER A 147 -8.69 -1.59 -8.73
N LEU A 148 -9.30 -2.54 -8.03
CA LEU A 148 -8.73 -3.11 -6.80
C LEU A 148 -7.43 -3.90 -7.05
N ASN A 149 -7.34 -4.65 -8.16
CA ASN A 149 -6.12 -5.35 -8.55
C ASN A 149 -4.99 -4.36 -8.85
N LYS A 150 -5.22 -3.38 -9.72
CA LYS A 150 -4.26 -2.33 -10.05
C LYS A 150 -3.77 -1.59 -8.80
N THR A 151 -4.68 -1.27 -7.89
CA THR A 151 -4.35 -0.63 -6.61
C THR A 151 -3.43 -1.51 -5.78
N SER A 152 -3.77 -2.80 -5.60
CA SER A 152 -2.97 -3.72 -4.79
C SER A 152 -1.56 -3.94 -5.36
N GLU A 153 -1.43 -4.06 -6.67
CA GLU A 153 -0.15 -4.20 -7.38
C GLU A 153 0.72 -2.95 -7.23
N TYR A 154 0.13 -1.78 -7.42
CA TYR A 154 0.83 -0.50 -7.25
C TYR A 154 1.37 -0.34 -5.84
N ILE A 155 0.54 -0.57 -4.81
CA ILE A 155 0.95 -0.48 -3.40
C ILE A 155 2.09 -1.46 -3.11
N LYS A 156 1.96 -2.73 -3.54
CA LYS A 156 3.00 -3.74 -3.35
C LYS A 156 4.34 -3.32 -3.98
N SER A 157 4.31 -2.75 -5.18
CA SER A 157 5.51 -2.32 -5.91
C SER A 157 6.19 -1.12 -5.25
N LYS A 158 5.43 -0.09 -4.85
CA LYS A 158 5.98 1.15 -4.31
C LYS A 158 6.48 0.99 -2.88
N VAL A 159 5.76 0.27 -2.02
CA VAL A 159 6.19 0.07 -0.64
C VAL A 159 7.43 -0.82 -0.55
N LYS A 160 7.56 -1.86 -1.40
CA LYS A 160 8.81 -2.64 -1.51
C LYS A 160 10.00 -1.78 -1.91
N ALA A 161 9.82 -0.83 -2.83
CA ALA A 161 10.89 0.06 -3.27
C ALA A 161 11.37 1.00 -2.16
N LEU A 162 10.47 1.46 -1.28
CA LEU A 162 10.81 2.31 -0.14
C LEU A 162 11.57 1.54 0.94
N GLN A 163 11.16 0.31 1.25
CA GLN A 163 11.84 -0.55 2.23
C GLN A 163 13.27 -0.93 1.79
N ASN A 164 13.50 -1.12 0.49
CA ASN A 164 14.83 -1.41 -0.04
C ASN A 164 15.78 -0.20 -0.04
N LYS A 165 15.26 1.03 -0.10
CA LYS A 165 16.08 2.25 0.06
C LYS A 165 16.57 2.42 1.49
N GLY A 166 15.70 2.24 2.49
CA GLY A 166 16.07 2.35 3.90
C GLY A 166 17.11 1.31 4.37
N LYS A 167 17.19 0.13 3.72
CA LYS A 167 18.25 -0.87 4.02
C LYS A 167 19.63 -0.50 3.47
N LYS A 168 19.70 0.25 2.35
CA LYS A 168 20.99 0.65 1.76
C LYS A 168 21.65 1.82 2.49
N GLU A 169 20.90 2.63 3.23
CA GLU A 169 21.45 3.73 4.03
C GLU A 169 21.91 3.29 5.43
N GLY A 170 21.58 2.07 5.86
CA GLY A 170 21.99 1.49 7.15
C GLY A 170 23.28 0.67 7.12
N GLU A 171 23.84 0.33 5.95
CA GLU A 171 25.06 -0.48 5.82
C GLU A 171 26.34 0.33 5.55
N GLY A 172 26.29 1.65 5.64
CA GLY A 172 27.39 2.58 5.32
C GLY A 172 28.08 3.23 6.50
N VAL A 173 28.11 2.62 7.71
CA VAL A 173 28.96 3.09 8.81
C VAL A 173 29.93 1.97 9.18
N GLY A 174 30.94 1.81 8.35
CA GLY A 174 32.15 1.03 8.60
C GLY A 174 33.34 1.98 8.73
N SER A 175 33.83 2.10 9.95
CA SER A 175 35.20 2.46 10.35
C SER A 175 36.07 3.18 9.30
N GLY A 176 36.30 4.44 9.54
CA GLY A 176 37.29 5.27 8.87
C GLY A 176 37.74 6.39 9.78
N GLU A 177 38.84 6.13 10.43
CA GLU A 177 39.88 7.01 10.96
C GLU A 177 39.57 8.48 11.23
N CYS A 178 39.66 8.86 12.48
CA CYS A 178 39.94 10.22 12.95
C CYS A 178 41.22 10.77 12.30
N ASP A 179 41.09 11.66 11.35
CA ASP A 179 42.17 12.59 11.04
C ASP A 179 41.84 13.98 11.56
N ARG A 180 42.65 14.32 12.52
CA ARG A 180 42.83 15.59 13.17
C ARG A 180 43.40 16.57 12.16
N PHE A 181 42.72 17.63 11.82
CA PHE A 181 43.39 18.87 11.35
C PHE A 181 42.57 20.10 11.76
N PHE A 182 43.06 20.75 12.78
CA PHE A 182 43.58 22.09 12.92
C PHE A 182 42.65 23.27 12.57
N PHE A 183 42.40 23.97 13.61
CA PHE A 183 42.12 25.40 13.75
C PHE A 183 42.68 26.25 12.63
N CYS A 184 41.89 27.16 12.08
CA CYS A 184 42.35 28.47 11.68
C CYS A 184 41.29 29.51 11.99
N TYR A 185 41.61 30.29 13.02
CA TYR A 185 41.03 31.62 13.29
C TYR A 185 41.53 32.56 12.22
N SER A 186 40.67 33.39 11.65
CA SER A 186 41.01 34.75 11.17
C SER A 186 39.82 35.66 11.38
N GLN A 187 39.96 36.49 12.42
CA GLN A 187 39.37 37.80 12.48
C GLN A 187 40.00 38.67 11.41
N VAL A 188 39.30 39.69 10.95
CA VAL A 188 39.63 41.07 10.58
C VAL A 188 38.57 41.51 9.54
N ASP A 189 37.90 42.48 9.65
CA ASP A 189 37.60 43.87 10.05
C ASP A 189 36.17 44.20 9.60
#